data_3c637c71635830e136a9c1f442ec1af1
#
_entry.id   3c637c71635830e136a9c1f442ec1af1
#
_cell.length_a   1.000
_cell.length_b   1.000
_cell.length_c   1.000
_cell.angle_alpha   90.00
_cell.angle_beta   90.00
_cell.angle_gamma   90.00
#
_symmetry.space_group_name_H-M   'P 1'
#
loop_
_entity.id
_entity.type
_entity.pdbx_description
1 polymer ?
#
loop_
_entity_poly.entity_id
_entity_poly.type
_entity_poly.pdbx_seq_one_letter_code
_entity_poly.pdbx_strand_id
1 'polypeptide(L)'
;MNRKIWMKTLIFLLTAVTALSCAESPKIEYAPGQTVLMLDEYLAQDRKAWFLTGKKEHAVEAMMVSEEISFHNDLEVADYTVTDDGTTVILKGTFGEMWISKLPKVISAYTKPDGSEIREDDFAARDIWIDIMTRAEPETYYAMHVPLNISVTVITAWGDELHTNLPNAPHGNGDYLVCRTDEKGQPDLSDVWVLNGMIFPEYYDIDGIT
;
A
#
# COMPACT_ATOMS: atom_id res chain seq x y z
N MET A 1 -49.93 -54.21 -17.27
CA MET A 1 -48.74 -54.40 -18.14
C MET A 1 -48.13 -53.02 -18.35
N ASN A 2 -47.14 -52.65 -17.48
CA ASN A 2 -46.55 -51.33 -17.37
C ASN A 2 -45.37 -51.17 -18.31
N ARG A 3 -45.44 -50.26 -19.26
CA ARG A 3 -44.28 -49.82 -20.06
C ARG A 3 -43.76 -48.50 -19.48
N LYS A 4 -42.61 -48.55 -18.79
CA LYS A 4 -41.83 -47.39 -18.40
C LYS A 4 -41.12 -46.85 -19.62
N ILE A 5 -41.45 -45.61 -20.00
CA ILE A 5 -40.70 -44.81 -20.98
C ILE A 5 -39.55 -44.17 -20.29
N TRP A 6 -38.32 -44.53 -20.66
CA TRP A 6 -37.09 -43.88 -20.24
C TRP A 6 -36.85 -42.69 -21.17
N MET A 7 -36.97 -41.49 -20.63
CA MET A 7 -36.56 -40.26 -21.28
C MET A 7 -35.10 -40.00 -20.95
N LYS A 8 -34.21 -40.19 -21.92
CA LYS A 8 -32.79 -39.86 -21.81
C LYS A 8 -32.63 -38.36 -21.97
N THR A 9 -32.38 -37.65 -20.86
CA THR A 9 -31.98 -36.25 -20.87
C THR A 9 -30.53 -36.18 -21.32
N LEU A 10 -30.31 -35.62 -22.51
CA LEU A 10 -28.99 -35.35 -23.06
C LEU A 10 -28.52 -34.04 -22.43
N ILE A 11 -27.61 -34.12 -21.46
CA ILE A 11 -26.94 -32.94 -20.87
C ILE A 11 -25.82 -32.53 -21.83
N PHE A 12 -26.01 -31.41 -22.55
CA PHE A 12 -24.95 -30.75 -23.26
C PHE A 12 -24.07 -30.03 -22.23
N LEU A 13 -22.90 -30.57 -21.95
CA LEU A 13 -21.84 -29.92 -21.18
C LEU A 13 -21.18 -28.89 -22.10
N LEU A 14 -21.61 -27.63 -22.00
CA LEU A 14 -20.96 -26.51 -22.66
C LEU A 14 -19.69 -26.20 -21.86
N THR A 15 -18.54 -26.74 -22.26
CA THR A 15 -17.23 -26.36 -21.75
C THR A 15 -16.91 -24.97 -22.28
N ALA A 16 -17.21 -23.95 -21.47
CA ALA A 16 -16.66 -22.62 -21.67
C ALA A 16 -15.14 -22.69 -21.42
N VAL A 17 -14.37 -22.74 -22.50
CA VAL A 17 -12.95 -22.47 -22.45
C VAL A 17 -12.80 -20.98 -22.19
N THR A 18 -12.68 -20.60 -20.92
CA THR A 18 -12.19 -19.28 -20.56
C THR A 18 -10.71 -19.25 -20.94
N ALA A 19 -10.40 -18.58 -22.05
CA ALA A 19 -9.03 -18.19 -22.34
C ALA A 19 -8.58 -17.27 -21.17
N LEU A 20 -7.79 -17.82 -20.25
CA LEU A 20 -6.98 -16.99 -19.35
C LEU A 20 -6.03 -16.23 -20.27
N SER A 21 -6.37 -14.96 -20.55
CA SER A 21 -5.41 -14.01 -21.02
C SER A 21 -4.39 -13.89 -19.89
N CYS A 22 -3.19 -14.45 -20.08
CA CYS A 22 -2.03 -14.06 -19.31
C CYS A 22 -1.76 -12.61 -19.71
N ALA A 23 -2.32 -11.65 -18.96
CA ALA A 23 -1.84 -10.31 -19.00
C ALA A 23 -0.37 -10.38 -18.55
N GLU A 24 0.56 -10.07 -19.44
CA GLU A 24 1.96 -9.91 -19.04
C GLU A 24 1.98 -8.84 -17.95
N SER A 25 2.63 -9.15 -16.83
CA SER A 25 2.85 -8.15 -15.77
C SER A 25 3.48 -6.91 -16.41
N PRO A 26 3.04 -5.69 -16.09
CA PRO A 26 3.59 -4.49 -16.68
C PRO A 26 5.11 -4.49 -16.48
N LYS A 27 5.84 -4.27 -17.57
CA LYS A 27 7.30 -4.26 -17.54
C LYS A 27 7.74 -3.06 -16.74
N ILE A 28 8.45 -3.30 -15.64
CA ILE A 28 9.01 -2.24 -14.82
C ILE A 28 10.11 -1.54 -15.59
N GLU A 29 10.01 -0.22 -15.70
CA GLU A 29 11.02 0.64 -16.33
C GLU A 29 11.87 1.30 -15.24
N TYR A 30 13.20 1.30 -15.44
CA TYR A 30 14.16 1.94 -14.54
C TYR A 30 14.79 3.15 -15.22
N ALA A 31 15.25 4.12 -14.43
CA ALA A 31 15.94 5.29 -14.99
C ALA A 31 17.26 4.90 -15.66
N PRO A 32 17.65 5.56 -16.76
CA PRO A 32 18.91 5.31 -17.43
C PRO A 32 20.10 5.45 -16.47
N GLY A 33 20.93 4.41 -16.36
CA GLY A 33 22.09 4.39 -15.48
C GLY A 33 21.80 4.08 -14.00
N GLN A 34 20.55 3.81 -13.67
CA GLN A 34 20.17 3.36 -12.31
C GLN A 34 20.68 1.94 -12.06
N THR A 35 21.25 1.70 -10.88
CA THR A 35 21.65 0.36 -10.44
C THR A 35 20.44 -0.33 -9.82
N VAL A 36 20.08 -1.51 -10.33
CA VAL A 36 18.96 -2.31 -9.82
C VAL A 36 19.51 -3.47 -9.01
N LEU A 37 19.02 -3.64 -7.78
CA LEU A 37 19.49 -4.65 -6.82
C LEU A 37 18.29 -5.31 -6.13
N MET A 38 18.43 -6.58 -5.79
CA MET A 38 17.55 -7.21 -4.81
C MET A 38 17.88 -6.70 -3.40
N LEU A 39 16.94 -6.81 -2.47
CA LEU A 39 17.13 -6.34 -1.09
C LEU A 39 18.39 -6.93 -0.44
N ASP A 40 18.61 -8.22 -0.56
CA ASP A 40 19.78 -8.92 -0.01
C ASP A 40 21.11 -8.44 -0.61
N GLU A 41 21.14 -8.20 -1.92
CA GLU A 41 22.30 -7.63 -2.61
C GLU A 41 22.59 -6.20 -2.14
N TYR A 42 21.53 -5.41 -1.92
CA TYR A 42 21.67 -4.05 -1.40
C TYR A 42 22.19 -4.04 0.02
N LEU A 43 21.66 -4.90 0.90
CA LEU A 43 22.08 -5.01 2.30
C LEU A 43 23.51 -5.59 2.45
N ALA A 44 23.97 -6.39 1.49
CA ALA A 44 25.33 -6.92 1.49
C ALA A 44 26.42 -5.86 1.19
N GLN A 45 26.02 -4.66 0.71
CA GLN A 45 26.96 -3.58 0.45
C GLN A 45 27.43 -2.93 1.76
N ASP A 46 28.74 -2.73 1.91
CA ASP A 46 29.30 -1.97 3.01
C ASP A 46 28.70 -0.54 3.09
N ARG A 47 28.49 -0.03 4.30
CA ARG A 47 27.98 1.33 4.60
C ARG A 47 26.46 1.51 4.55
N LYS A 48 25.67 0.47 4.56
CA LYS A 48 24.23 0.58 4.73
C LYS A 48 23.90 0.56 6.22
N ALA A 49 23.21 1.57 6.69
CA ALA A 49 22.83 1.70 8.09
C ALA A 49 21.33 1.89 8.24
N TRP A 50 20.71 0.99 8.98
CA TRP A 50 19.38 1.20 9.51
C TRP A 50 19.45 2.21 10.65
N PHE A 51 18.47 3.12 10.71
CA PHE A 51 18.27 4.00 11.85
C PHE A 51 16.89 3.77 12.46
N LEU A 52 16.78 3.92 13.77
CA LEU A 52 15.51 3.84 14.48
C LEU A 52 14.66 5.06 14.15
N THR A 53 13.37 4.84 13.95
CA THR A 53 12.39 5.88 13.69
C THR A 53 11.06 5.53 14.35
N GLY A 54 10.20 6.52 14.55
CA GLY A 54 8.84 6.37 15.03
C GLY A 54 7.85 6.93 14.04
N LYS A 55 6.63 6.40 14.01
CA LYS A 55 5.54 7.01 13.26
C LYS A 55 5.10 8.31 13.94
N LYS A 56 4.91 9.33 13.12
CA LYS A 56 4.29 10.60 13.52
C LYS A 56 2.78 10.52 13.37
N GLU A 57 2.07 11.23 14.22
CA GLU A 57 0.69 11.58 13.93
C GLU A 57 0.65 12.53 12.74
N HIS A 58 -0.16 12.24 11.76
CA HIS A 58 -0.33 13.09 10.58
C HIS A 58 -1.78 13.12 10.13
N ALA A 59 -2.14 14.24 9.51
CA ALA A 59 -3.47 14.46 8.97
C ALA A 59 -3.67 13.67 7.67
N VAL A 60 -4.86 13.11 7.50
CA VAL A 60 -5.32 12.42 6.31
C VAL A 60 -6.76 12.84 6.07
N GLU A 61 -7.16 13.00 4.82
CA GLU A 61 -8.57 13.14 4.46
C GLU A 61 -9.15 11.75 4.14
N ALA A 62 -10.40 11.51 4.51
CA ALA A 62 -11.09 10.25 4.28
C ALA A 62 -12.46 10.48 3.65
N MET A 63 -12.86 9.64 2.70
CA MET A 63 -14.14 9.74 2.00
C MET A 63 -14.68 8.36 1.65
N MET A 64 -15.99 8.18 1.74
CA MET A 64 -16.70 7.08 1.10
C MET A 64 -17.52 7.63 -0.06
N VAL A 65 -17.57 6.89 -1.17
CA VAL A 65 -18.22 7.33 -2.41
C VAL A 65 -19.67 6.88 -2.47
N SER A 66 -20.52 7.60 -3.24
CA SER A 66 -21.88 7.19 -3.57
C SER A 66 -21.98 6.49 -4.93
N GLU A 67 -20.99 6.69 -5.81
CA GLU A 67 -20.92 6.13 -7.15
C GLU A 67 -19.52 5.57 -7.40
N GLU A 68 -19.37 4.80 -8.49
CA GLU A 68 -18.06 4.31 -8.89
C GLU A 68 -17.14 5.47 -9.31
N ILE A 69 -15.96 5.53 -8.72
CA ILE A 69 -14.91 6.46 -9.12
C ILE A 69 -13.59 5.72 -9.40
N SER A 70 -12.82 6.25 -10.32
CA SER A 70 -11.45 5.79 -10.60
C SER A 70 -10.47 6.94 -10.40
N PHE A 71 -9.30 6.65 -9.84
CA PHE A 71 -8.22 7.61 -9.65
C PHE A 71 -6.85 6.94 -9.82
N HIS A 72 -5.86 7.74 -10.16
CA HIS A 72 -4.46 7.34 -10.23
C HIS A 72 -3.72 7.83 -8.99
N ASN A 73 -2.86 6.98 -8.40
CA ASN A 73 -1.94 7.38 -7.36
C ASN A 73 -0.55 7.54 -7.97
N ASP A 74 -0.11 8.78 -8.14
CA ASP A 74 1.18 9.12 -8.78
C ASP A 74 2.39 8.63 -7.98
N LEU A 75 2.27 8.47 -6.65
CA LEU A 75 3.38 8.03 -5.80
C LEU A 75 3.57 6.50 -5.80
N GLU A 76 2.49 5.75 -6.02
CA GLU A 76 2.51 4.29 -6.12
C GLU A 76 2.45 3.81 -7.58
N VAL A 77 2.18 4.74 -8.52
CA VAL A 77 1.95 4.46 -9.94
C VAL A 77 0.89 3.39 -10.13
N ALA A 78 -0.21 3.54 -9.39
CA ALA A 78 -1.29 2.57 -9.33
C ALA A 78 -2.65 3.20 -9.66
N ASP A 79 -3.47 2.46 -10.40
CA ASP A 79 -4.86 2.82 -10.71
C ASP A 79 -5.81 2.10 -9.75
N TYR A 80 -6.74 2.86 -9.19
CA TYR A 80 -7.77 2.33 -8.30
C TYR A 80 -9.15 2.61 -8.86
N THR A 81 -10.07 1.65 -8.67
CA THR A 81 -11.50 1.82 -8.89
C THR A 81 -12.24 1.45 -7.62
N VAL A 82 -13.09 2.36 -7.14
CA VAL A 82 -13.84 2.20 -5.89
C VAL A 82 -15.33 2.36 -6.19
N THR A 83 -16.12 1.44 -5.67
CA THR A 83 -17.60 1.47 -5.72
C THR A 83 -18.15 1.65 -4.32
N ASP A 84 -19.40 2.11 -4.19
CA ASP A 84 -20.11 2.11 -2.91
C ASP A 84 -20.46 0.68 -2.48
N ASP A 85 -19.53 0.03 -1.79
CA ASP A 85 -19.72 -1.29 -1.15
C ASP A 85 -20.08 -1.16 0.34
N GLY A 86 -20.27 0.07 0.84
CA GLY A 86 -20.52 0.38 2.24
C GLY A 86 -19.33 0.12 3.18
N THR A 87 -18.16 -0.27 2.66
CA THR A 87 -17.00 -0.65 3.47
C THR A 87 -15.67 -0.06 3.02
N THR A 88 -15.59 0.42 1.77
CA THR A 88 -14.35 0.95 1.22
C THR A 88 -14.27 2.45 1.44
N VAL A 89 -13.17 2.90 2.01
CA VAL A 89 -12.82 4.30 2.27
C VAL A 89 -11.64 4.67 1.38
N ILE A 90 -11.72 5.80 0.71
CA ILE A 90 -10.60 6.44 0.05
C ILE A 90 -9.91 7.32 1.08
N LEU A 91 -8.62 7.19 1.18
CA LEU A 91 -7.74 8.03 2.00
C LEU A 91 -6.91 8.92 1.10
N LYS A 92 -6.65 10.15 1.52
CA LYS A 92 -5.83 11.11 0.80
C LYS A 92 -4.84 11.76 1.74
N GLY A 93 -3.56 11.64 1.42
CA GLY A 93 -2.46 12.20 2.19
C GLY A 93 -2.14 13.65 1.83
N THR A 94 -1.12 14.19 2.48
CA THR A 94 -0.73 15.61 2.40
C THR A 94 -0.18 16.03 1.04
N PHE A 95 0.34 15.09 0.25
CA PHE A 95 0.81 15.35 -1.12
C PHE A 95 -0.25 15.06 -2.18
N GLY A 96 -1.49 14.76 -1.76
CA GLY A 96 -2.59 14.43 -2.65
C GLY A 96 -2.59 12.98 -3.14
N GLU A 97 -1.65 12.17 -2.64
CA GLU A 97 -1.66 10.73 -2.87
C GLU A 97 -2.92 10.11 -2.29
N MET A 98 -3.51 9.18 -3.05
CA MET A 98 -4.75 8.52 -2.64
C MET A 98 -4.59 7.02 -2.63
N TRP A 99 -5.14 6.36 -1.62
CA TRP A 99 -5.19 4.91 -1.50
C TRP A 99 -6.51 4.45 -0.91
N ILE A 100 -6.74 3.16 -0.92
CA ILE A 100 -7.97 2.58 -0.38
C ILE A 100 -7.72 1.83 0.93
N SER A 101 -8.72 1.85 1.81
CA SER A 101 -8.72 1.08 3.05
C SER A 101 -10.13 0.57 3.34
N LYS A 102 -10.26 -0.35 4.29
CA LYS A 102 -11.57 -0.80 4.76
C LYS A 102 -11.99 0.00 6.01
N LEU A 103 -13.26 0.36 6.08
CA LEU A 103 -13.84 1.18 7.16
C LEU A 103 -13.48 0.67 8.57
N PRO A 104 -13.55 -0.63 8.90
CA PRO A 104 -13.11 -1.10 10.21
C PRO A 104 -11.64 -0.81 10.52
N LYS A 105 -10.76 -0.86 9.50
CA LYS A 105 -9.34 -0.52 9.65
C LYS A 105 -9.17 0.98 9.86
N VAL A 106 -9.92 1.83 9.14
CA VAL A 106 -9.89 3.28 9.35
C VAL A 106 -10.34 3.63 10.77
N ILE A 107 -11.46 3.08 11.24
CA ILE A 107 -11.97 3.29 12.62
C ILE A 107 -10.93 2.89 13.67
N SER A 108 -10.18 1.82 13.46
CA SER A 108 -9.20 1.35 14.43
C SER A 108 -7.88 2.13 14.41
N ALA A 109 -7.45 2.61 13.23
CA ALA A 109 -6.12 3.19 13.02
C ALA A 109 -6.10 4.73 13.10
N TYR A 110 -7.27 5.39 13.07
CA TYR A 110 -7.37 6.84 13.03
C TYR A 110 -8.30 7.39 14.12
N THR A 111 -8.18 8.70 14.36
CA THR A 111 -9.07 9.51 15.20
C THR A 111 -9.54 10.72 14.42
N LYS A 112 -10.50 11.46 14.94
CA LYS A 112 -10.78 12.83 14.48
C LYS A 112 -9.66 13.76 14.94
N PRO A 113 -9.52 14.97 14.35
CA PRO A 113 -8.49 15.94 14.74
C PRO A 113 -8.55 16.38 16.21
N ASP A 114 -9.72 16.27 16.84
CA ASP A 114 -9.90 16.57 18.27
C ASP A 114 -9.58 15.37 19.19
N GLY A 115 -9.10 14.26 18.63
CA GLY A 115 -8.79 13.02 19.33
C GLY A 115 -9.99 12.12 19.61
N SER A 116 -11.21 12.50 19.22
CA SER A 116 -12.38 11.66 19.39
C SER A 116 -12.39 10.49 18.41
N GLU A 117 -13.12 9.42 18.77
CA GLU A 117 -13.24 8.21 17.97
C GLU A 117 -13.99 8.46 16.66
N ILE A 118 -13.50 7.86 15.56
CA ILE A 118 -14.23 7.77 14.30
C ILE A 118 -15.31 6.70 14.43
N ARG A 119 -16.48 6.96 13.86
CA ARG A 119 -17.63 6.05 13.82
C ARG A 119 -18.14 5.88 12.40
N GLU A 120 -18.88 4.83 12.12
CA GLU A 120 -19.50 4.60 10.81
C GLU A 120 -20.39 5.77 10.38
N ASP A 121 -21.12 6.39 11.32
CA ASP A 121 -22.01 7.53 11.06
C ASP A 121 -21.25 8.78 10.56
N ASP A 122 -19.95 8.92 10.83
CA ASP A 122 -19.14 10.01 10.31
C ASP A 122 -19.01 9.96 8.78
N PHE A 123 -19.21 8.79 8.18
CA PHE A 123 -19.25 8.55 6.74
C PHE A 123 -20.65 8.43 6.15
N ALA A 124 -21.69 8.81 6.89
CA ALA A 124 -23.07 8.76 6.39
C ALA A 124 -23.28 9.67 5.18
N ALA A 125 -22.62 10.83 5.14
CA ALA A 125 -22.56 11.69 3.96
C ALA A 125 -21.47 11.16 3.01
N ARG A 126 -21.93 10.71 1.82
CA ARG A 126 -21.02 10.24 0.76
C ARG A 126 -20.43 11.43 -0.01
N ASP A 127 -19.30 11.19 -0.69
CA ASP A 127 -18.57 12.15 -1.54
C ASP A 127 -18.13 13.42 -0.79
N ILE A 128 -17.99 13.32 0.54
CA ILE A 128 -17.50 14.40 1.40
C ILE A 128 -16.22 13.93 2.08
N TRP A 129 -15.15 14.70 1.91
CA TRP A 129 -13.91 14.51 2.64
C TRP A 129 -14.07 14.94 4.10
N ILE A 130 -13.61 14.10 5.01
CA ILE A 130 -13.50 14.40 6.44
C ILE A 130 -12.03 14.31 6.86
N ASP A 131 -11.61 15.25 7.72
CA ASP A 131 -10.27 15.22 8.29
C ASP A 131 -10.18 14.15 9.37
N ILE A 132 -9.13 13.33 9.29
CA ILE A 132 -8.78 12.32 10.30
C ILE A 132 -7.29 12.40 10.61
N MET A 133 -6.89 11.86 11.75
CA MET A 133 -5.49 11.81 12.21
C MET A 133 -5.09 10.37 12.43
N THR A 134 -3.89 9.98 12.01
CA THR A 134 -3.34 8.68 12.42
C THR A 134 -3.20 8.63 13.94
N ARG A 135 -3.44 7.46 14.55
CA ARG A 135 -3.15 7.29 15.98
C ARG A 135 -1.65 7.22 16.20
N ALA A 136 -1.19 7.76 17.32
CA ALA A 136 0.17 7.52 17.78
C ALA A 136 0.38 6.01 17.97
N GLU A 137 1.40 5.47 17.32
CA GLU A 137 1.83 4.10 17.51
C GLU A 137 3.07 4.09 18.39
N PRO A 138 3.07 3.37 19.53
CA PRO A 138 4.25 3.28 20.39
C PRO A 138 5.35 2.40 19.78
N GLU A 139 5.08 1.79 18.63
CA GLU A 139 6.03 0.90 17.95
C GLU A 139 7.18 1.69 17.33
N THR A 140 8.37 1.12 17.45
CA THR A 140 9.57 1.62 16.78
C THR A 140 9.78 0.86 15.48
N TYR A 141 10.31 1.58 14.51
CA TYR A 141 10.63 1.07 13.17
C TYR A 141 12.11 1.29 12.89
N TYR A 142 12.61 0.56 11.93
CA TYR A 142 13.87 0.85 11.30
C TYR A 142 13.65 1.39 9.90
N ALA A 143 14.41 2.39 9.52
CA ALA A 143 14.41 2.92 8.17
C ALA A 143 15.82 2.98 7.59
N MET A 144 15.94 2.87 6.28
CA MET A 144 17.19 3.00 5.53
C MET A 144 16.93 3.78 4.24
N HIS A 145 17.63 4.87 4.04
CA HIS A 145 17.54 5.67 2.83
C HIS A 145 18.18 4.99 1.63
N VAL A 146 17.49 5.00 0.50
CA VAL A 146 17.97 4.51 -0.79
C VAL A 146 18.13 5.68 -1.75
N PRO A 147 19.36 6.04 -2.17
CA PRO A 147 19.59 7.18 -3.04
C PRO A 147 19.02 6.94 -4.46
N LEU A 148 18.64 8.02 -5.16
CA LEU A 148 17.93 8.00 -6.45
C LEU A 148 18.60 7.17 -7.56
N ASN A 149 19.93 7.05 -7.53
CA ASN A 149 20.68 6.27 -8.54
C ASN A 149 20.62 4.75 -8.31
N ILE A 150 19.89 4.30 -7.28
CA ILE A 150 19.71 2.88 -6.96
C ILE A 150 18.22 2.58 -6.89
N SER A 151 17.80 1.48 -7.50
CA SER A 151 16.49 0.88 -7.25
C SER A 151 16.67 -0.45 -6.53
N VAL A 152 15.99 -0.61 -5.41
CA VAL A 152 15.98 -1.85 -4.63
C VAL A 152 14.64 -2.54 -4.82
N THR A 153 14.69 -3.80 -5.24
CA THR A 153 13.53 -4.67 -5.32
C THR A 153 13.33 -5.38 -3.98
N VAL A 154 12.13 -5.26 -3.43
CA VAL A 154 11.70 -5.88 -2.18
C VAL A 154 10.53 -6.80 -2.45
N ILE A 155 10.59 -8.03 -1.97
CA ILE A 155 9.42 -8.91 -1.88
C ILE A 155 8.90 -8.79 -0.45
N THR A 156 7.70 -8.24 -0.32
CA THR A 156 7.10 -8.00 1.00
C THR A 156 6.63 -9.30 1.67
N ALA A 157 6.42 -9.27 2.97
CA ALA A 157 5.89 -10.42 3.73
C ALA A 157 4.50 -10.86 3.25
N TRP A 158 3.71 -9.97 2.66
CA TRP A 158 2.39 -10.28 2.08
C TRP A 158 2.42 -10.66 0.60
N GLY A 159 3.62 -10.72 -0.03
CA GLY A 159 3.86 -11.27 -1.37
C GLY A 159 3.91 -10.26 -2.50
N ASP A 160 3.81 -8.97 -2.24
CA ASP A 160 3.94 -7.93 -3.26
C ASP A 160 5.42 -7.66 -3.59
N GLU A 161 5.69 -7.37 -4.86
CA GLU A 161 6.99 -6.89 -5.33
C GLU A 161 6.96 -5.36 -5.39
N LEU A 162 7.80 -4.72 -4.58
CA LEU A 162 7.96 -3.28 -4.50
C LEU A 162 9.35 -2.85 -4.97
N HIS A 163 9.44 -1.63 -5.51
CA HIS A 163 10.69 -1.06 -6.01
C HIS A 163 10.88 0.34 -5.47
N THR A 164 12.12 0.68 -5.09
CA THR A 164 12.46 2.06 -4.76
C THR A 164 12.80 2.87 -6.02
N ASN A 165 12.55 4.17 -5.99
CA ASN A 165 13.05 5.15 -6.95
C ASN A 165 12.68 4.86 -8.42
N LEU A 166 11.47 4.39 -8.71
CA LEU A 166 11.00 4.22 -10.08
C LEU A 166 10.83 5.58 -10.79
N PRO A 167 11.25 5.72 -12.06
CA PRO A 167 11.40 7.01 -12.73
C PRO A 167 10.10 7.78 -13.00
N ASN A 168 8.97 7.14 -12.87
CA ASN A 168 7.63 7.70 -13.17
C ASN A 168 6.91 8.28 -11.94
N ALA A 169 7.60 8.37 -10.79
CA ALA A 169 7.09 9.04 -9.58
C ALA A 169 8.12 10.03 -9.01
N PRO A 170 7.70 11.08 -8.27
CA PRO A 170 8.61 11.93 -7.53
C PRO A 170 9.10 11.22 -6.27
N HIS A 171 10.41 11.28 -5.97
CA HIS A 171 11.04 10.59 -4.83
C HIS A 171 11.82 11.52 -3.91
N GLY A 172 11.77 12.83 -4.12
CA GLY A 172 12.61 13.77 -3.38
C GLY A 172 14.10 13.44 -3.51
N ASN A 173 14.76 13.10 -2.41
CA ASN A 173 16.18 12.70 -2.40
C ASN A 173 16.38 11.18 -2.52
N GLY A 174 15.32 10.42 -2.66
CA GLY A 174 15.30 8.97 -2.71
C GLY A 174 14.35 8.36 -1.68
N ASP A 175 13.96 7.12 -1.95
CA ASP A 175 13.00 6.37 -1.14
C ASP A 175 13.64 5.76 0.11
N TYR A 176 12.79 5.16 0.93
CA TYR A 176 13.20 4.48 2.15
C TYR A 176 12.73 3.03 2.14
N LEU A 177 13.61 2.15 2.59
CA LEU A 177 13.25 0.83 3.08
C LEU A 177 12.83 0.99 4.53
N VAL A 178 11.71 0.40 4.92
CA VAL A 178 11.19 0.46 6.29
C VAL A 178 10.88 -0.96 6.75
N CYS A 179 11.12 -1.27 8.02
CA CYS A 179 10.72 -2.53 8.63
C CYS A 179 10.39 -2.33 10.11
N ARG A 180 9.71 -3.31 10.70
CA ARG A 180 9.48 -3.35 12.14
C ARG A 180 10.74 -3.73 12.90
N THR A 181 10.66 -3.57 14.20
CA THR A 181 11.66 -4.08 15.15
C THR A 181 11.31 -5.53 15.50
N ASP A 182 12.27 -6.44 15.39
CA ASP A 182 12.12 -7.84 15.84
C ASP A 182 12.10 -7.96 17.38
N GLU A 183 11.87 -9.18 17.89
CA GLU A 183 11.86 -9.48 19.33
C GLU A 183 13.19 -9.17 20.04
N LYS A 184 14.28 -9.01 19.30
CA LYS A 184 15.62 -8.69 19.82
C LYS A 184 15.97 -7.21 19.72
N GLY A 185 15.04 -6.40 19.22
CA GLY A 185 15.25 -4.98 18.98
C GLY A 185 16.11 -4.69 17.74
N GLN A 186 16.14 -5.60 16.75
CA GLN A 186 16.86 -5.45 15.49
C GLN A 186 15.88 -5.27 14.33
N PRO A 187 16.33 -4.80 13.15
CA PRO A 187 15.49 -4.72 11.95
C PRO A 187 14.91 -6.10 11.59
N ASP A 188 13.60 -6.21 11.45
CA ASP A 188 12.94 -7.42 10.94
C ASP A 188 13.03 -7.45 9.42
N LEU A 189 14.06 -8.10 8.90
CA LEU A 189 14.30 -8.22 7.45
C LEU A 189 13.31 -9.14 6.73
N SER A 190 12.44 -9.83 7.45
CA SER A 190 11.36 -10.63 6.86
C SER A 190 10.11 -9.83 6.51
N ASP A 191 10.02 -8.58 7.00
CA ASP A 191 8.87 -7.68 6.80
C ASP A 191 9.35 -6.27 6.41
N VAL A 192 10.03 -6.18 5.27
CA VAL A 192 10.51 -4.92 4.70
C VAL A 192 9.53 -4.41 3.65
N TRP A 193 9.25 -3.11 3.65
CA TRP A 193 8.49 -2.44 2.60
C TRP A 193 9.19 -1.17 2.13
N VAL A 194 8.70 -0.63 1.02
CA VAL A 194 9.20 0.62 0.42
C VAL A 194 8.26 1.76 0.82
N LEU A 195 8.85 2.90 1.17
CA LEU A 195 8.12 4.14 1.39
C LEU A 195 8.74 5.25 0.55
N ASN A 196 7.90 5.96 -0.19
CA ASN A 196 8.33 7.05 -1.07
C ASN A 196 9.00 8.17 -0.27
N GLY A 197 10.11 8.69 -0.79
CA GLY A 197 10.92 9.68 -0.11
C GLY A 197 10.27 11.05 0.08
N MET A 198 9.22 11.35 -0.67
CA MET A 198 8.43 12.57 -0.45
C MET A 198 7.55 12.47 0.80
N ILE A 199 6.98 11.29 1.06
CA ILE A 199 6.04 11.09 2.16
C ILE A 199 6.72 10.59 3.45
N PHE A 200 7.90 9.97 3.36
CA PHE A 200 8.59 9.46 4.54
C PHE A 200 8.74 10.52 5.65
N PRO A 201 9.19 11.77 5.39
CA PRO A 201 9.34 12.79 6.42
C PRO A 201 8.02 13.21 7.09
N GLU A 202 6.88 13.00 6.43
CA GLU A 202 5.56 13.28 7.01
C GLU A 202 5.11 12.20 7.97
N TYR A 203 5.45 10.94 7.66
CA TYR A 203 4.97 9.77 8.39
C TYR A 203 5.93 9.27 9.47
N TYR A 204 7.23 9.58 9.35
CA TYR A 204 8.28 9.08 10.24
C TYR A 204 9.26 10.18 10.64
N ASP A 205 9.91 9.99 11.78
CA ASP A 205 10.99 10.89 12.23
C ASP A 205 12.26 10.63 11.44
N ILE A 206 12.73 11.67 10.74
CA ILE A 206 13.92 11.58 9.87
C ILE A 206 15.25 11.61 10.64
N ASP A 207 15.24 12.18 11.85
CA ASP A 207 16.43 12.30 12.71
C ASP A 207 16.66 11.11 13.62
N GLY A 208 15.76 10.11 13.50
CA GLY A 208 15.76 8.94 14.36
C GLY A 208 15.22 9.26 15.77
N ILE A 209 14.96 8.19 16.53
CA ILE A 209 14.63 8.28 17.95
C ILE A 209 15.97 8.24 18.70
N THR A 210 16.29 9.30 19.44
CA THR A 210 17.47 9.37 20.33
C THR A 210 17.21 8.71 21.66
#